data_6ed5985657693b9c53857340ea2d8485
#
_entry.id   6ed5985657693b9c53857340ea2d8485
#
_cell.length_a   1.000
_cell.length_b   1.000
_cell.length_c   1.000
_cell.angle_alpha   90.00
_cell.angle_beta   90.00
_cell.angle_gamma   90.00
#
_symmetry.space_group_name_H-M   'P 1'
#
loop_
_entity.id
_entity.type
_entity.pdbx_description
1 polymer ?
#
loop_
_entity_poly.entity_id
_entity_poly.type
_entity_poly.pdbx_seq_one_letter_code
_entity_poly.pdbx_strand_id
1 'polypeptide(L)'
;DSGHYSHDQLETIIRFVQQQLRCRKSDIKDLEDADLVIYLRKKLNRPMRVCGMVKNVGEPGGGPFLAYNPDGTVSLQILESSQIDMNDPEKKAMFEKGTHFNPVDLVCAVRDYKGNKFNLLQYVDKATGFISYKSKNGKDLKALELPGLWNGSMSDWSTIFVEVPLSTFNPVKTVNDLLREQHQ
;
A
#
# COMPACT_ATOMS: atom_id res chain seq x y z
N ASP A 1 22.84 -3.13 12.50
CA ASP A 1 23.74 -4.16 11.97
C ASP A 1 25.07 -4.27 12.76
N SER A 2 25.49 -3.25 13.52
CA SER A 2 26.69 -3.30 14.35
C SER A 2 26.54 -4.19 15.61
N GLY A 3 25.32 -4.49 16.01
CA GLY A 3 25.02 -5.15 17.28
C GLY A 3 25.13 -4.24 18.51
N HIS A 4 25.51 -2.99 18.31
CA HIS A 4 25.60 -1.99 19.38
C HIS A 4 24.48 -0.96 19.24
N TYR A 5 23.66 -0.82 20.27
CA TYR A 5 22.57 0.15 20.34
C TYR A 5 22.30 0.53 21.80
N SER A 6 21.78 1.72 22.03
CA SER A 6 21.25 2.16 23.31
C SER A 6 19.72 2.05 23.31
N HIS A 7 19.12 2.03 24.48
CA HIS A 7 17.65 2.04 24.63
C HIS A 7 17.05 3.29 23.96
N ASP A 8 17.61 4.46 24.12
CA ASP A 8 17.14 5.70 23.50
C ASP A 8 17.19 5.65 21.97
N GLN A 9 18.17 4.95 21.40
CA GLN A 9 18.24 4.72 19.95
C GLN A 9 17.10 3.83 19.49
N LEU A 10 16.80 2.75 20.23
CA LEU A 10 15.66 1.87 19.90
C LEU A 10 14.35 2.63 19.98
N GLU A 11 14.10 3.41 21.02
CA GLU A 11 12.89 4.22 21.13
C GLU A 11 12.74 5.22 19.98
N THR A 12 13.84 5.87 19.58
CA THR A 12 13.85 6.79 18.45
C THR A 12 13.48 6.09 17.15
N ILE A 13 14.01 4.89 16.92
CA ILE A 13 13.71 4.08 15.73
C ILE A 13 12.26 3.59 15.76
N ILE A 14 11.76 3.13 16.91
CA ILE A 14 10.35 2.73 17.08
C ILE A 14 9.44 3.90 16.70
N ARG A 15 9.71 5.08 17.25
CA ARG A 15 8.93 6.29 16.95
C ARG A 15 8.93 6.62 15.47
N PHE A 16 10.08 6.52 14.81
CA PHE A 16 10.18 6.71 13.36
C PHE A 16 9.32 5.71 12.58
N VAL A 17 9.43 4.42 12.88
CA VAL A 17 8.65 3.37 12.20
C VAL A 17 7.14 3.56 12.41
N GLN A 18 6.72 3.91 13.62
CA GLN A 18 5.30 4.09 13.93
C GLN A 18 4.72 5.40 13.40
N GLN A 19 5.47 6.50 13.46
CA GLN A 19 4.96 7.83 13.14
C GLN A 19 5.25 8.24 11.70
N GLN A 20 6.42 7.95 11.17
CA GLN A 20 6.79 8.34 9.81
C GLN A 20 6.41 7.27 8.79
N LEU A 21 6.71 6.01 9.06
CA LEU A 21 6.35 4.91 8.15
C LEU A 21 4.93 4.38 8.39
N ARG A 22 4.22 4.91 9.40
CA ARG A 22 2.85 4.50 9.75
C ARG A 22 2.68 2.98 9.92
N CYS A 23 3.75 2.29 10.27
CA CYS A 23 3.73 0.86 10.55
C CYS A 23 3.64 0.65 12.05
N ARG A 24 2.49 0.17 12.53
CA ARG A 24 2.21 0.00 13.96
C ARG A 24 2.09 -1.48 14.30
N LYS A 25 2.68 -1.86 15.42
CA LYS A 25 2.55 -3.18 16.04
C LYS A 25 2.04 -2.99 17.45
N SER A 26 0.90 -3.58 17.79
CA SER A 26 0.21 -3.35 19.08
C SER A 26 1.02 -3.83 20.28
N ASP A 27 1.67 -4.97 20.13
CA ASP A 27 2.47 -5.68 21.13
C ASP A 27 3.98 -5.34 21.06
N ILE A 28 4.35 -4.20 20.46
CA ILE A 28 5.76 -3.82 20.31
C ILE A 28 6.48 -3.65 21.67
N LYS A 29 5.72 -3.30 22.70
CA LYS A 29 6.25 -3.12 24.08
C LYS A 29 6.53 -4.44 24.79
N ASP A 30 5.95 -5.52 24.28
CA ASP A 30 6.08 -6.87 24.86
C ASP A 30 7.25 -7.63 24.22
N LEU A 31 7.91 -7.04 23.23
CA LEU A 31 9.06 -7.65 22.57
C LEU A 31 10.33 -7.45 23.42
N GLU A 32 11.07 -8.52 23.58
CA GLU A 32 12.46 -8.45 24.10
C GLU A 32 13.35 -7.66 23.12
N ASP A 33 14.38 -7.01 23.61
CA ASP A 33 15.27 -6.15 22.81
C ASP A 33 15.81 -6.84 21.56
N ALA A 34 16.15 -8.13 21.63
CA ALA A 34 16.66 -8.88 20.49
C ALA A 34 15.61 -9.03 19.38
N ASP A 35 14.37 -9.38 19.75
CA ASP A 35 13.26 -9.52 18.80
C ASP A 35 12.85 -8.15 18.25
N LEU A 36 12.87 -7.14 19.07
CA LEU A 36 12.61 -5.76 18.68
C LEU A 36 13.62 -5.28 17.62
N VAL A 37 14.89 -5.54 17.78
CA VAL A 37 15.93 -5.19 16.81
C VAL A 37 15.71 -5.92 15.48
N ILE A 38 15.38 -7.22 15.52
CA ILE A 38 15.06 -8.02 14.32
C ILE A 38 13.85 -7.43 13.60
N TYR A 39 12.78 -7.12 14.35
CA TYR A 39 11.58 -6.49 13.82
C TYR A 39 11.87 -5.15 13.16
N LEU A 40 12.56 -4.24 13.86
CA LEU A 40 12.88 -2.92 13.33
C LEU A 40 13.77 -3.01 12.09
N ARG A 41 14.77 -3.89 12.09
CA ARG A 41 15.62 -4.14 10.92
C ARG A 41 14.79 -4.61 9.72
N LYS A 42 13.85 -5.55 9.93
CA LYS A 42 12.94 -6.02 8.88
C LYS A 42 12.06 -4.89 8.33
N LYS A 43 11.61 -3.97 9.18
CA LYS A 43 10.74 -2.85 8.76
C LYS A 43 11.49 -1.70 8.08
N LEU A 44 12.78 -1.55 8.35
CA LEU A 44 13.61 -0.48 7.77
C LEU A 44 14.37 -0.93 6.52
N ASN A 45 14.85 -2.19 6.49
CA ASN A 45 15.64 -2.69 5.36
C ASN A 45 14.77 -3.45 4.35
N ARG A 46 13.93 -2.72 3.64
CA ARG A 46 13.02 -3.22 2.60
C ARG A 46 12.78 -2.17 1.53
N PRO A 47 12.26 -2.55 0.35
CA PRO A 47 11.91 -1.58 -0.68
C PRO A 47 10.96 -0.50 -0.16
N MET A 48 11.00 0.68 -0.77
CA MET A 48 10.13 1.80 -0.43
C MET A 48 9.43 2.31 -1.67
N ARG A 49 8.19 2.77 -1.49
CA ARG A 49 7.45 3.52 -2.50
C ARG A 49 6.90 4.82 -1.91
N VAL A 50 6.95 5.87 -2.70
CA VAL A 50 6.19 7.10 -2.48
C VAL A 50 5.12 7.15 -3.57
N CYS A 51 3.87 7.24 -3.15
CA CYS A 51 2.71 7.19 -4.03
C CYS A 51 2.05 8.55 -4.10
N GLY A 52 2.00 9.15 -5.28
CA GLY A 52 1.20 10.33 -5.56
C GLY A 52 -0.28 9.97 -5.63
N MET A 53 -1.08 10.50 -4.71
CA MET A 53 -2.51 10.20 -4.58
C MET A 53 -3.31 11.44 -4.91
N VAL A 54 -4.35 11.30 -5.73
CA VAL A 54 -5.31 12.37 -6.01
C VAL A 54 -6.59 12.18 -5.20
N LYS A 55 -7.31 13.27 -4.94
CA LYS A 55 -8.65 13.18 -4.37
C LYS A 55 -9.57 12.42 -5.30
N ASN A 56 -10.40 11.55 -4.71
CA ASN A 56 -11.42 10.82 -5.47
C ASN A 56 -12.60 11.76 -5.78
N VAL A 57 -12.91 11.88 -7.06
CA VAL A 57 -14.03 12.70 -7.58
C VAL A 57 -15.11 11.82 -8.23
N GLY A 58 -15.18 10.55 -7.84
CA GLY A 58 -16.19 9.60 -8.31
C GLY A 58 -15.63 8.54 -9.28
N GLU A 59 -14.33 8.49 -9.50
CA GLU A 59 -13.73 7.42 -10.31
C GLU A 59 -13.82 6.07 -9.56
N PRO A 60 -14.26 5.00 -10.23
CA PRO A 60 -14.29 3.66 -9.64
C PRO A 60 -12.89 3.08 -9.53
N GLY A 61 -12.58 2.45 -8.42
CA GLY A 61 -11.29 1.79 -8.18
C GLY A 61 -11.00 1.61 -6.71
N GLY A 62 -9.72 1.43 -6.39
CA GLY A 62 -9.21 1.33 -5.04
C GLY A 62 -8.74 2.66 -4.47
N GLY A 63 -8.08 2.58 -3.32
CA GLY A 63 -7.53 3.73 -2.65
C GLY A 63 -6.58 3.36 -1.50
N PRO A 64 -6.09 4.38 -0.78
CA PRO A 64 -5.20 4.21 0.36
C PRO A 64 -5.97 3.86 1.62
N PHE A 65 -5.51 2.83 2.33
CA PHE A 65 -6.10 2.37 3.59
C PHE A 65 -5.01 2.00 4.60
N LEU A 66 -5.40 1.95 5.86
CA LEU A 66 -4.66 1.26 6.91
C LEU A 66 -5.20 -0.17 6.99
N ALA A 67 -4.35 -1.15 6.78
CA ALA A 67 -4.74 -2.55 6.80
C ALA A 67 -3.87 -3.37 7.74
N TYR A 68 -4.47 -4.42 8.30
CA TYR A 68 -3.75 -5.42 9.07
C TYR A 68 -2.92 -6.31 8.15
N ASN A 69 -1.69 -6.56 8.52
CA ASN A 69 -0.78 -7.47 7.84
C ASN A 69 -0.74 -8.82 8.58
N PRO A 70 -0.32 -9.91 7.89
CA PRO A 70 -0.20 -11.24 8.51
C PRO A 70 0.71 -11.30 9.74
N ASP A 71 1.66 -10.37 9.88
CA ASP A 71 2.58 -10.30 11.02
C ASP A 71 2.03 -9.48 12.21
N GLY A 72 0.72 -9.19 12.21
CA GLY A 72 0.04 -8.43 13.27
C GLY A 72 0.30 -6.93 13.24
N THR A 73 1.01 -6.42 12.23
CA THR A 73 1.19 -4.98 12.07
C THR A 73 0.02 -4.34 11.32
N VAL A 74 -0.17 -3.04 11.53
CA VAL A 74 -1.03 -2.20 10.70
C VAL A 74 -0.15 -1.26 9.92
N SER A 75 -0.35 -1.19 8.60
CA SER A 75 0.44 -0.34 7.71
C SER A 75 -0.39 0.27 6.59
N LEU A 76 0.20 1.26 5.91
CA LEU A 76 -0.38 1.87 4.72
C LEU A 76 -0.42 0.86 3.58
N GLN A 77 -1.61 0.62 3.03
CA GLN A 77 -1.86 -0.28 1.92
C GLN A 77 -2.74 0.38 0.86
N ILE A 78 -2.67 -0.12 -0.35
CA ILE A 78 -3.59 0.23 -1.44
C ILE A 78 -4.47 -0.98 -1.66
N LEU A 79 -5.79 -0.80 -1.57
CA LEU A 79 -6.76 -1.87 -1.73
C LEU A 79 -7.72 -1.53 -2.85
N GLU A 80 -8.03 -2.53 -3.67
CA GLU A 80 -9.10 -2.48 -4.65
C GLU A 80 -10.46 -2.78 -3.97
N SER A 81 -11.54 -2.21 -4.49
CA SER A 81 -12.89 -2.47 -3.96
C SER A 81 -13.24 -3.95 -3.90
N SER A 82 -12.77 -4.73 -4.88
CA SER A 82 -12.98 -6.19 -4.96
C SER A 82 -12.23 -6.99 -3.90
N GLN A 83 -11.28 -6.38 -3.18
CA GLN A 83 -10.56 -6.99 -2.06
C GLN A 83 -11.23 -6.74 -0.71
N ILE A 84 -12.31 -5.93 -0.70
CA ILE A 84 -13.03 -5.53 0.51
C ILE A 84 -14.37 -6.24 0.53
N ASP A 85 -14.71 -6.84 1.66
CA ASP A 85 -16.04 -7.44 1.85
C ASP A 85 -17.10 -6.33 1.97
N MET A 86 -17.73 -6.02 0.87
CA MET A 86 -18.76 -4.98 0.78
C MET A 86 -20.12 -5.42 1.40
N ASN A 87 -20.25 -6.68 1.82
CA ASN A 87 -21.41 -7.16 2.59
C ASN A 87 -21.26 -6.84 4.09
N ASP A 88 -20.04 -6.58 4.55
CA ASP A 88 -19.76 -6.09 5.89
C ASP A 88 -20.03 -4.57 5.95
N PRO A 89 -21.05 -4.12 6.72
CA PRO A 89 -21.44 -2.70 6.75
C PRO A 89 -20.31 -1.77 7.25
N GLU A 90 -19.46 -2.25 8.16
CA GLU A 90 -18.35 -1.45 8.70
C GLU A 90 -17.26 -1.25 7.66
N LYS A 91 -16.86 -2.31 6.96
CA LYS A 91 -15.85 -2.25 5.90
C LYS A 91 -16.34 -1.41 4.72
N LYS A 92 -17.63 -1.59 4.34
CA LYS A 92 -18.27 -0.76 3.32
C LYS A 92 -18.23 0.72 3.70
N ALA A 93 -18.63 1.06 4.94
CA ALA A 93 -18.59 2.45 5.42
C ALA A 93 -17.17 3.02 5.48
N MET A 94 -16.15 2.22 5.81
CA MET A 94 -14.75 2.63 5.76
C MET A 94 -14.31 2.92 4.32
N PHE A 95 -14.70 2.06 3.37
CA PHE A 95 -14.39 2.24 1.97
C PHE A 95 -15.04 3.51 1.39
N GLU A 96 -16.33 3.72 1.67
CA GLU A 96 -17.09 4.88 1.19
C GLU A 96 -16.60 6.22 1.77
N LYS A 97 -15.96 6.19 2.95
CA LYS A 97 -15.31 7.36 3.55
C LYS A 97 -13.92 7.65 2.97
N GLY A 98 -13.41 6.79 2.09
CA GLY A 98 -12.13 6.98 1.42
C GLY A 98 -12.13 8.28 0.62
N THR A 99 -11.11 9.12 0.84
CA THR A 99 -11.03 10.46 0.23
C THR A 99 -10.12 10.52 -0.99
N HIS A 100 -9.31 9.50 -1.20
CA HIS A 100 -8.31 9.47 -2.28
C HIS A 100 -8.47 8.22 -3.14
N PHE A 101 -7.99 8.34 -4.35
CA PHE A 101 -8.01 7.32 -5.38
C PHE A 101 -6.66 6.56 -5.41
N ASN A 102 -6.53 5.58 -6.30
CA ASN A 102 -5.30 4.84 -6.56
C ASN A 102 -4.13 5.78 -6.88
N PRO A 103 -2.86 5.34 -6.68
CA PRO A 103 -1.70 6.11 -7.08
C PRO A 103 -1.75 6.46 -8.56
N VAL A 104 -1.38 7.71 -8.87
CA VAL A 104 -1.19 8.20 -10.25
C VAL A 104 0.28 8.20 -10.61
N ASP A 105 1.16 8.35 -9.61
CA ASP A 105 2.61 8.34 -9.73
C ASP A 105 3.24 7.50 -8.63
N LEU A 106 4.35 6.81 -8.97
CA LEU A 106 5.16 6.05 -8.03
C LEU A 106 6.63 6.41 -8.16
N VAL A 107 7.26 6.72 -7.03
CA VAL A 107 8.71 6.80 -6.91
C VAL A 107 9.18 5.65 -6.01
N CYS A 108 10.06 4.79 -6.54
CA CYS A 108 10.45 3.54 -5.89
C CYS A 108 11.94 3.51 -5.57
N ALA A 109 12.29 3.15 -4.32
CA ALA A 109 13.64 2.79 -3.92
C ALA A 109 13.74 1.26 -3.81
N VAL A 110 14.52 0.63 -4.70
CA VAL A 110 14.63 -0.83 -4.84
C VAL A 110 16.02 -1.36 -4.49
N ARG A 111 16.79 -0.55 -3.76
CA ARG A 111 18.12 -0.90 -3.24
C ARG A 111 18.18 -0.68 -1.75
N ASP A 112 18.94 -1.53 -1.07
CA ASP A 112 19.23 -1.35 0.35
C ASP A 112 20.17 -0.15 0.59
N TYR A 113 20.42 0.16 1.86
CA TYR A 113 21.31 1.26 2.27
C TYR A 113 22.79 1.05 1.88
N LYS A 114 23.16 -0.17 1.44
CA LYS A 114 24.50 -0.48 0.89
C LYS A 114 24.55 -0.42 -0.63
N GLY A 115 23.41 -0.14 -1.29
CA GLY A 115 23.28 -0.07 -2.74
C GLY A 115 22.98 -1.41 -3.43
N ASN A 116 22.79 -2.51 -2.69
CA ASN A 116 22.44 -3.81 -3.24
C ASN A 116 20.98 -3.83 -3.65
N LYS A 117 20.66 -4.48 -4.77
CA LYS A 117 19.27 -4.66 -5.21
C LYS A 117 18.51 -5.60 -4.27
N PHE A 118 17.30 -5.22 -3.89
CA PHE A 118 16.37 -6.15 -3.25
C PHE A 118 15.87 -7.22 -4.23
N ASN A 119 15.67 -8.43 -3.74
CA ASN A 119 14.87 -9.43 -4.45
C ASN A 119 13.38 -9.11 -4.23
N LEU A 120 12.78 -8.39 -5.15
CA LEU A 120 11.43 -7.86 -4.99
C LEU A 120 10.35 -8.94 -4.84
N LEU A 121 10.60 -10.16 -5.33
CA LEU A 121 9.66 -11.28 -5.19
C LEU A 121 9.47 -11.73 -3.73
N GLN A 122 10.40 -11.42 -2.84
CA GLN A 122 10.30 -11.71 -1.40
C GLN A 122 9.33 -10.77 -0.67
N TYR A 123 8.92 -9.67 -1.30
CA TYR A 123 8.06 -8.63 -0.73
C TYR A 123 6.64 -8.65 -1.28
N VAL A 124 6.30 -9.69 -2.06
CA VAL A 124 4.95 -9.90 -2.61
C VAL A 124 4.10 -10.64 -1.59
N ASP A 125 2.95 -10.07 -1.25
CA ASP A 125 1.92 -10.79 -0.50
C ASP A 125 1.06 -11.62 -1.46
N LYS A 126 1.32 -12.92 -1.50
CA LYS A 126 0.61 -13.86 -2.38
C LYS A 126 -0.87 -14.05 -1.99
N ALA A 127 -1.24 -13.73 -0.75
CA ALA A 127 -2.61 -13.85 -0.26
C ALA A 127 -3.53 -12.73 -0.77
N THR A 128 -2.98 -11.68 -1.39
CA THR A 128 -3.75 -10.55 -1.93
C THR A 128 -4.36 -10.80 -3.31
N GLY A 129 -4.16 -11.97 -3.90
CA GLY A 129 -4.91 -12.39 -5.09
C GLY A 129 -6.40 -12.49 -4.79
N PHE A 130 -7.24 -12.18 -5.77
CA PHE A 130 -8.69 -12.19 -5.61
C PHE A 130 -9.41 -12.65 -6.89
N ILE A 131 -10.69 -12.98 -6.75
CA ILE A 131 -11.53 -13.32 -7.88
C ILE A 131 -12.25 -12.07 -8.37
N SER A 132 -12.07 -11.75 -9.65
CA SER A 132 -12.83 -10.70 -10.33
C SER A 132 -13.88 -11.27 -11.25
N TYR A 133 -15.02 -10.59 -11.34
CA TYR A 133 -16.09 -10.89 -12.27
C TYR A 133 -16.10 -9.86 -13.39
N LYS A 134 -15.91 -10.31 -14.61
CA LYS A 134 -15.79 -9.48 -15.82
C LYS A 134 -16.76 -9.98 -16.89
N SER A 135 -16.91 -9.23 -17.94
CA SER A 135 -17.59 -9.67 -19.15
C SER A 135 -16.63 -9.67 -20.34
N LYS A 136 -16.66 -10.72 -21.14
CA LYS A 136 -15.89 -10.80 -22.40
C LYS A 136 -16.81 -11.29 -23.51
N ASN A 137 -16.97 -10.47 -24.56
CA ASN A 137 -17.85 -10.77 -25.70
C ASN A 137 -19.29 -11.10 -25.29
N GLY A 138 -19.84 -10.36 -24.30
CA GLY A 138 -21.18 -10.55 -23.79
C GLY A 138 -21.38 -11.80 -22.91
N LYS A 139 -20.30 -12.49 -22.53
CA LYS A 139 -20.33 -13.65 -21.63
C LYS A 139 -19.64 -13.32 -20.31
N ASP A 140 -20.18 -13.84 -19.21
CA ASP A 140 -19.58 -13.70 -17.89
C ASP A 140 -18.23 -14.43 -17.84
N LEU A 141 -17.25 -13.75 -17.28
CA LEU A 141 -15.91 -14.25 -17.04
C LEU A 141 -15.57 -14.12 -15.57
N LYS A 142 -15.21 -15.24 -14.96
CA LYS A 142 -14.62 -15.29 -13.62
C LYS A 142 -13.11 -15.47 -13.77
N ALA A 143 -12.33 -14.50 -13.29
CA ALA A 143 -10.89 -14.50 -13.44
C ALA A 143 -10.19 -14.46 -12.07
N LEU A 144 -9.09 -15.22 -11.94
CA LEU A 144 -8.17 -15.07 -10.82
C LEU A 144 -7.20 -13.93 -11.13
N GLU A 145 -7.28 -12.88 -10.33
CA GLU A 145 -6.29 -11.78 -10.35
C GLU A 145 -5.17 -12.12 -9.38
N LEU A 146 -3.94 -12.16 -9.88
CA LEU A 146 -2.75 -12.26 -9.05
C LEU A 146 -2.50 -10.93 -8.33
N PRO A 147 -1.61 -10.91 -7.29
CA PRO A 147 -1.26 -9.67 -6.61
C PRO A 147 -0.90 -8.56 -7.60
N GLY A 148 -1.70 -7.49 -7.59
CA GLY A 148 -1.52 -6.36 -8.49
C GLY A 148 -0.26 -5.55 -8.16
N LEU A 149 0.14 -4.65 -9.08
CA LEU A 149 1.38 -3.89 -8.94
C LEU A 149 1.49 -3.19 -7.59
N TRP A 150 0.47 -2.46 -7.16
CA TRP A 150 0.49 -1.71 -5.89
C TRP A 150 -0.41 -2.28 -4.80
N ASN A 151 -1.30 -3.20 -5.10
CA ASN A 151 -2.23 -3.80 -4.14
C ASN A 151 -1.89 -5.27 -3.78
N GLY A 152 -0.64 -5.63 -3.86
CA GLY A 152 -0.18 -6.98 -3.54
C GLY A 152 1.31 -7.17 -3.72
N SER A 153 1.83 -6.86 -4.91
CA SER A 153 3.26 -7.00 -5.21
C SER A 153 4.15 -6.07 -4.37
N MET A 154 3.60 -4.96 -3.88
CA MET A 154 4.28 -3.98 -3.04
C MET A 154 3.72 -3.94 -1.60
N SER A 155 2.98 -4.94 -1.15
CA SER A 155 2.37 -4.94 0.19
C SER A 155 3.39 -4.86 1.31
N ASP A 156 4.53 -5.53 1.17
CA ASP A 156 5.58 -5.54 2.21
C ASP A 156 6.66 -4.45 1.98
N TRP A 157 6.31 -3.40 1.23
CA TRP A 157 7.16 -2.23 1.04
C TRP A 157 6.85 -1.15 2.06
N SER A 158 7.86 -0.36 2.44
CA SER A 158 7.61 0.91 3.14
C SER A 158 6.86 1.86 2.22
N THR A 159 5.70 2.34 2.65
CA THR A 159 4.80 3.13 1.81
C THR A 159 4.59 4.51 2.41
N ILE A 160 4.68 5.54 1.56
CA ILE A 160 4.36 6.94 1.90
C ILE A 160 3.33 7.41 0.88
N PHE A 161 2.25 8.02 1.35
CA PHE A 161 1.25 8.68 0.50
C PHE A 161 1.47 10.19 0.50
N VAL A 162 1.46 10.77 -0.68
CA VAL A 162 1.58 12.22 -0.90
C VAL A 162 0.40 12.67 -1.74
N GLU A 163 -0.39 13.63 -1.24
CA GLU A 163 -1.44 14.23 -2.06
C GLU A 163 -0.79 15.07 -3.17
N VAL A 164 -1.21 14.82 -4.40
CA VAL A 164 -0.81 15.59 -5.58
C VAL A 164 -2.03 16.25 -6.22
N PRO A 165 -1.86 17.32 -6.98
CA PRO A 165 -2.98 18.01 -7.63
C PRO A 165 -3.79 17.08 -8.53
N LEU A 166 -5.12 17.19 -8.51
CA LEU A 166 -6.02 16.39 -9.36
C LEU A 166 -5.70 16.56 -10.84
N SER A 167 -5.18 17.70 -11.26
CA SER A 167 -4.74 17.97 -12.63
C SER A 167 -3.61 17.04 -13.13
N THR A 168 -2.94 16.29 -12.26
CA THR A 168 -1.96 15.25 -12.64
C THR A 168 -2.62 13.95 -13.09
N PHE A 169 -3.93 13.80 -12.91
CA PHE A 169 -4.68 12.58 -13.22
C PHE A 169 -5.80 12.86 -14.22
N ASN A 170 -5.52 12.57 -15.49
CA ASN A 170 -6.43 12.79 -16.61
C ASN A 170 -6.64 11.49 -17.39
N PRO A 171 -7.34 10.48 -16.83
CA PRO A 171 -7.50 9.19 -17.48
C PRO A 171 -8.42 9.28 -18.70
N VAL A 172 -8.06 8.58 -19.77
CA VAL A 172 -8.91 8.36 -20.95
C VAL A 172 -9.25 6.87 -20.99
N LYS A 173 -10.47 6.52 -20.63
CA LYS A 173 -10.99 5.14 -20.65
C LYS A 173 -11.94 4.92 -21.83
N THR A 174 -12.61 5.99 -22.25
CA THR A 174 -13.55 5.99 -23.37
C THR A 174 -13.32 7.22 -24.26
N VAL A 175 -13.84 7.18 -25.49
CA VAL A 175 -13.76 8.33 -26.42
C VAL A 175 -14.43 9.59 -25.82
N ASN A 176 -15.47 9.43 -25.01
CA ASN A 176 -16.16 10.56 -24.39
C ASN A 176 -15.30 11.28 -23.36
N ASP A 177 -14.28 10.61 -22.77
CA ASP A 177 -13.38 11.26 -21.83
C ASP A 177 -12.55 12.39 -22.49
N LEU A 178 -12.32 12.31 -23.81
CA LEU A 178 -11.65 13.35 -24.59
C LEU A 178 -12.45 14.66 -24.69
N LEU A 179 -13.73 14.63 -24.32
CA LEU A 179 -14.59 15.81 -24.25
C LEU A 179 -14.49 16.54 -22.92
N ARG A 180 -13.79 16.00 -21.95
CA ARG A 180 -13.56 16.64 -20.66
C ARG A 180 -12.65 17.87 -20.85
N GLU A 181 -12.87 18.93 -20.05
CA GLU A 181 -12.16 20.19 -20.14
C GLU A 181 -10.63 20.03 -20.08
N GLN A 182 -10.14 19.10 -19.24
CA GLN A 182 -8.70 18.84 -19.09
C GLN A 182 -8.04 18.18 -20.32
N HIS A 183 -8.82 17.79 -21.33
CA HIS A 183 -8.32 17.19 -22.59
C HIS A 183 -8.55 18.12 -23.80
N GLN A 184 -9.06 19.32 -23.57
CA GLN A 184 -9.30 20.37 -24.57
C GLN A 184 -8.29 21.54 -24.38
#